data_3922ad0a08f9291c6b47a0ff0e5fe870
#
_entry.id   3922ad0a08f9291c6b47a0ff0e5fe870
#
_cell.length_a   1.000
_cell.length_b   1.000
_cell.length_c   1.000
_cell.angle_alpha   90.00
_cell.angle_beta   90.00
_cell.angle_gamma   90.00
#
_symmetry.space_group_name_H-M   'P 1'
#
loop_
_entity.id
_entity.type
_entity.pdbx_description
1 polymer ?
#
loop_
_entity_poly.entity_id
_entity_poly.type
_entity_poly.pdbx_seq_one_letter_code
_entity_poly.pdbx_strand_id
1 'polypeptide(L)'
;MSRATLIAYVRTVLGLVGGWAVTLGLVTAAGVAVTSYGSDLPLLESEDEVNRDFVGGRTPTWDGISEVVSFAGDTSLVAPAALVLGLLLRWVLHRWRESLFLAAAVIGHWAVFLTTTMLVDRPRPEVPKLDEAPATSSFPSGHTGAALALYATLAVVAVRRIPTRWIKVVVAVLLLLVPVLVAASRLYRGMHHPSDLVGSVLSSGLVIFLAYVLVLRQRSDQR
;
A
#
# COMPACT_ATOMS: atom_id res chain seq x y z
N MET A 1 33.87 1.83 6.17
CA MET A 1 33.01 0.96 5.31
C MET A 1 33.90 0.39 4.22
N SER A 2 33.89 -0.95 4.01
CA SER A 2 34.71 -1.56 2.96
C SER A 2 34.15 -1.22 1.55
N ARG A 3 35.03 -1.28 0.52
CA ARG A 3 34.61 -1.08 -0.89
C ARG A 3 33.52 -2.07 -1.31
N ALA A 4 33.58 -3.31 -0.83
CA ALA A 4 32.57 -4.34 -1.09
C ALA A 4 31.22 -3.99 -0.47
N THR A 5 31.20 -3.48 0.77
CA THR A 5 29.99 -3.04 1.46
C THR A 5 29.34 -1.87 0.72
N LEU A 6 30.12 -0.90 0.24
CA LEU A 6 29.62 0.24 -0.52
C LEU A 6 28.97 -0.23 -1.84
N ILE A 7 29.64 -1.12 -2.57
CA ILE A 7 29.11 -1.67 -3.83
C ILE A 7 27.78 -2.42 -3.60
N ALA A 8 27.68 -3.22 -2.54
CA ALA A 8 26.44 -3.93 -2.20
C ALA A 8 25.31 -2.95 -1.90
N TYR A 9 25.61 -1.87 -1.16
CA TYR A 9 24.62 -0.83 -0.82
C TYR A 9 24.12 -0.11 -2.09
N VAL A 10 25.04 0.31 -2.96
CA VAL A 10 24.71 0.97 -4.22
C VAL A 10 23.85 0.06 -5.12
N ARG A 11 24.19 -1.24 -5.23
CA ARG A 11 23.37 -2.20 -5.99
C ARG A 11 21.96 -2.34 -5.43
N THR A 12 21.80 -2.38 -4.10
CA THR A 12 20.48 -2.46 -3.45
C THR A 12 19.66 -1.21 -3.76
N VAL A 13 20.24 -0.02 -3.63
CA VAL A 13 19.54 1.25 -3.92
C VAL A 13 19.15 1.34 -5.40
N LEU A 14 20.08 1.05 -6.32
CA LEU A 14 19.79 1.03 -7.76
C LEU A 14 18.72 0.00 -8.12
N GLY A 15 18.75 -1.18 -7.48
CA GLY A 15 17.72 -2.21 -7.64
C GLY A 15 16.34 -1.75 -7.16
N LEU A 16 16.26 -1.06 -6.02
CA LEU A 16 15.00 -0.49 -5.51
C LEU A 16 14.47 0.59 -6.46
N VAL A 17 15.30 1.57 -6.84
CA VAL A 17 14.88 2.66 -7.74
C VAL A 17 14.44 2.12 -9.11
N GLY A 18 15.21 1.21 -9.69
CA GLY A 18 14.86 0.56 -10.96
C GLY A 18 13.58 -0.26 -10.85
N GLY A 19 13.42 -1.01 -9.76
CA GLY A 19 12.20 -1.78 -9.50
C GLY A 19 10.96 -0.90 -9.29
N TRP A 20 11.10 0.24 -8.59
CA TRP A 20 10.01 1.22 -8.45
C TRP A 20 9.65 1.85 -9.80
N ALA A 21 10.63 2.14 -10.66
CA ALA A 21 10.37 2.67 -11.99
C ALA A 21 9.61 1.66 -12.87
N VAL A 22 9.96 0.36 -12.81
CA VAL A 22 9.21 -0.71 -13.49
C VAL A 22 7.79 -0.82 -12.92
N THR A 23 7.64 -0.81 -11.59
CA THR A 23 6.33 -0.83 -10.92
C THR A 23 5.48 0.36 -11.36
N LEU A 24 6.07 1.56 -11.39
CA LEU A 24 5.40 2.78 -11.88
C LEU A 24 4.88 2.59 -13.31
N GLY A 25 5.72 2.09 -14.22
CA GLY A 25 5.32 1.83 -15.61
C GLY A 25 4.14 0.85 -15.71
N LEU A 26 4.19 -0.26 -14.97
CA LEU A 26 3.12 -1.27 -14.95
C LEU A 26 1.81 -0.71 -14.37
N VAL A 27 1.88 -0.01 -13.24
CA VAL A 27 0.70 0.55 -12.57
C VAL A 27 0.09 1.69 -13.39
N THR A 28 0.91 2.56 -13.99
CA THR A 28 0.43 3.62 -14.88
C THR A 28 -0.24 3.02 -16.11
N ALA A 29 0.35 2.00 -16.75
CA ALA A 29 -0.25 1.32 -17.89
C ALA A 29 -1.59 0.68 -17.53
N ALA A 30 -1.68 0.02 -16.34
CA ALA A 30 -2.95 -0.52 -15.84
C ALA A 30 -3.99 0.58 -15.59
N GLY A 31 -3.58 1.70 -14.98
CA GLY A 31 -4.47 2.84 -14.74
C GLY A 31 -4.99 3.48 -16.02
N VAL A 32 -4.14 3.69 -17.01
CA VAL A 32 -4.54 4.18 -18.34
C VAL A 32 -5.49 3.19 -19.01
N ALA A 33 -5.20 1.88 -18.95
CA ALA A 33 -6.07 0.87 -19.54
C ALA A 33 -7.47 0.87 -18.88
N VAL A 34 -7.54 0.92 -17.55
CA VAL A 34 -8.81 0.99 -16.80
C VAL A 34 -9.57 2.27 -17.13
N THR A 35 -8.88 3.40 -17.25
CA THR A 35 -9.51 4.70 -17.55
C THR A 35 -10.01 4.79 -18.99
N SER A 36 -9.21 4.28 -19.96
CA SER A 36 -9.51 4.44 -21.38
C SER A 36 -10.44 3.37 -21.97
N TYR A 37 -10.43 2.16 -21.38
CA TYR A 37 -11.17 0.99 -21.90
C TYR A 37 -12.13 0.39 -20.86
N GLY A 38 -12.25 1.03 -19.68
CA GLY A 38 -13.06 0.51 -18.58
C GLY A 38 -14.54 0.37 -18.93
N SER A 39 -15.09 1.31 -19.70
CA SER A 39 -16.46 1.28 -20.18
C SER A 39 -16.77 0.11 -21.13
N ASP A 40 -15.73 -0.47 -21.77
CA ASP A 40 -15.88 -1.56 -22.72
C ASP A 40 -15.73 -2.94 -22.06
N LEU A 41 -15.39 -2.96 -20.77
CA LEU A 41 -15.17 -4.19 -20.00
C LEU A 41 -16.34 -4.44 -19.03
N PRO A 42 -17.14 -5.51 -19.23
CA PRO A 42 -18.31 -5.79 -18.38
C PRO A 42 -18.02 -5.83 -16.88
N LEU A 43 -16.79 -6.21 -16.51
CA LEU A 43 -16.35 -6.24 -15.11
C LEU A 43 -16.24 -4.83 -14.51
N LEU A 44 -15.92 -3.82 -15.31
CA LEU A 44 -15.74 -2.45 -14.87
C LEU A 44 -17.02 -1.61 -14.99
N GLU A 45 -17.97 -2.01 -15.86
CA GLU A 45 -19.31 -1.40 -15.94
C GLU A 45 -20.06 -1.49 -14.59
N SER A 46 -19.85 -2.57 -13.83
CA SER A 46 -20.51 -2.78 -12.54
C SER A 46 -19.88 -2.02 -11.36
N GLU A 47 -18.75 -1.31 -11.55
CA GLU A 47 -18.07 -0.64 -10.44
C GLU A 47 -18.89 0.50 -9.82
N ASP A 48 -19.63 1.24 -10.64
CA ASP A 48 -20.53 2.30 -10.16
C ASP A 48 -21.73 1.74 -9.42
N GLU A 49 -22.19 0.55 -9.78
CA GLU A 49 -23.25 -0.15 -9.05
C GLU A 49 -22.76 -0.54 -7.65
N VAL A 50 -21.57 -1.10 -7.52
CA VAL A 50 -20.94 -1.39 -6.21
C VAL A 50 -20.88 -0.13 -5.34
N ASN A 51 -20.48 1.00 -5.90
CA ASN A 51 -20.44 2.26 -5.15
C ASN A 51 -21.83 2.75 -4.75
N ARG A 52 -22.85 2.62 -5.63
CA ARG A 52 -24.26 2.97 -5.31
C ARG A 52 -24.82 2.09 -4.21
N ASP A 53 -24.54 0.79 -4.23
CA ASP A 53 -24.98 -0.15 -3.20
C ASP A 53 -24.42 0.22 -1.82
N PHE A 54 -23.13 0.57 -1.75
CA PHE A 54 -22.55 1.07 -0.50
C PHE A 54 -23.22 2.37 -0.02
N VAL A 55 -23.52 3.30 -0.91
CA VAL A 55 -24.21 4.54 -0.55
C VAL A 55 -25.61 4.26 -0.05
N GLY A 56 -26.35 3.34 -0.68
CA GLY A 56 -27.69 2.93 -0.24
C GLY A 56 -27.73 2.27 1.15
N GLY A 57 -26.63 1.65 1.56
CA GLY A 57 -26.49 1.02 2.87
C GLY A 57 -25.91 1.91 3.98
N ARG A 58 -25.70 3.21 3.75
CA ARG A 58 -25.09 4.11 4.74
C ARG A 58 -25.97 4.35 5.95
N THR A 59 -25.33 4.40 7.11
CA THR A 59 -25.95 4.79 8.38
C THR A 59 -24.93 5.60 9.19
N PRO A 60 -25.37 6.49 10.12
CA PRO A 60 -24.45 7.26 10.97
C PRO A 60 -23.40 6.41 11.70
N THR A 61 -23.79 5.20 12.12
CA THR A 61 -22.87 4.26 12.78
C THR A 61 -21.78 3.77 11.84
N TRP A 62 -22.14 3.34 10.62
CA TRP A 62 -21.16 2.87 9.64
C TRP A 62 -20.33 4.02 9.07
N ASP A 63 -20.87 5.24 8.99
CA ASP A 63 -20.12 6.44 8.60
C ASP A 63 -18.97 6.67 9.59
N GLY A 64 -19.25 6.65 10.90
CA GLY A 64 -18.21 6.80 11.94
C GLY A 64 -17.21 5.63 11.95
N ILE A 65 -17.68 4.38 11.81
CA ILE A 65 -16.78 3.22 11.75
C ILE A 65 -15.84 3.32 10.54
N SER A 66 -16.39 3.64 9.36
CA SER A 66 -15.59 3.76 8.14
C SER A 66 -14.58 4.90 8.19
N GLU A 67 -14.87 5.99 8.92
CA GLU A 67 -13.94 7.08 9.15
C GLU A 67 -12.72 6.62 9.95
N VAL A 68 -12.94 5.99 11.09
CA VAL A 68 -11.86 5.45 11.94
C VAL A 68 -11.04 4.42 11.19
N VAL A 69 -11.69 3.52 10.45
CA VAL A 69 -11.00 2.50 9.64
C VAL A 69 -10.20 3.15 8.50
N SER A 70 -10.77 4.13 7.80
CA SER A 70 -10.09 4.86 6.73
C SER A 70 -8.83 5.55 7.24
N PHE A 71 -8.88 6.13 8.45
CA PHE A 71 -7.74 6.80 9.09
C PHE A 71 -6.53 5.88 9.27
N ALA A 72 -6.73 4.56 9.42
CA ALA A 72 -5.62 3.61 9.49
C ALA A 72 -4.76 3.55 8.21
N GLY A 73 -5.26 4.04 7.08
CA GLY A 73 -4.52 4.19 5.81
C GLY A 73 -4.12 5.63 5.49
N ASP A 74 -4.46 6.59 6.34
CA ASP A 74 -4.14 8.00 6.11
C ASP A 74 -2.65 8.28 6.26
N THR A 75 -2.12 9.16 5.41
CA THR A 75 -0.71 9.56 5.43
C THR A 75 -0.30 10.18 6.77
N SER A 76 -1.20 10.91 7.43
CA SER A 76 -0.95 11.54 8.73
C SER A 76 -0.75 10.52 9.84
N LEU A 77 -1.28 9.30 9.71
CA LEU A 77 -1.01 8.18 10.60
C LEU A 77 0.15 7.31 10.10
N VAL A 78 0.13 6.91 8.82
CA VAL A 78 1.08 5.93 8.28
C VAL A 78 2.52 6.44 8.32
N ALA A 79 2.75 7.72 8.01
CA ALA A 79 4.12 8.28 7.99
C ALA A 79 4.79 8.28 9.39
N PRO A 80 4.19 8.87 10.44
CA PRO A 80 4.78 8.83 11.76
C PRO A 80 4.80 7.40 12.34
N ALA A 81 3.78 6.57 12.09
CA ALA A 81 3.78 5.17 12.53
C ALA A 81 4.93 4.39 11.91
N ALA A 82 5.18 4.53 10.59
CA ALA A 82 6.30 3.87 9.92
C ALA A 82 7.66 4.30 10.50
N LEU A 83 7.82 5.60 10.81
CA LEU A 83 9.04 6.11 11.45
C LEU A 83 9.23 5.51 12.85
N VAL A 84 8.21 5.61 13.71
CA VAL A 84 8.29 5.12 15.10
C VAL A 84 8.50 3.61 15.13
N LEU A 85 7.75 2.84 14.33
CA LEU A 85 7.89 1.38 14.25
C LEU A 85 9.22 0.98 13.63
N GLY A 86 9.72 1.72 12.63
CA GLY A 86 11.06 1.52 12.09
C GLY A 86 12.16 1.69 13.13
N LEU A 87 12.10 2.73 13.95
CA LEU A 87 13.03 2.96 15.06
C LEU A 87 12.88 1.90 16.15
N LEU A 88 11.66 1.51 16.48
CA LEU A 88 11.38 0.44 17.45
C LEU A 88 11.94 -0.90 16.97
N LEU A 89 11.72 -1.27 15.70
CA LEU A 89 12.31 -2.47 15.10
C LEU A 89 13.84 -2.44 15.17
N ARG A 90 14.47 -1.29 14.89
CA ARG A 90 15.92 -1.12 15.04
C ARG A 90 16.35 -1.32 16.49
N TRP A 91 15.63 -0.76 17.44
CA TRP A 91 15.95 -0.86 18.87
C TRP A 91 15.79 -2.29 19.39
N VAL A 92 14.67 -2.97 19.09
CA VAL A 92 14.35 -4.31 19.58
C VAL A 92 15.22 -5.39 18.89
N LEU A 93 15.42 -5.28 17.58
CA LEU A 93 16.14 -6.30 16.81
C LEU A 93 17.65 -6.03 16.71
N HIS A 94 18.15 -4.89 17.20
CA HIS A 94 19.53 -4.44 17.16
C HIS A 94 20.17 -4.44 15.76
N ARG A 95 19.35 -4.33 14.70
CA ARG A 95 19.78 -4.33 13.29
C ARG A 95 18.84 -3.52 12.40
N TRP A 96 19.35 -3.03 11.27
CA TRP A 96 18.64 -2.09 10.39
C TRP A 96 17.76 -2.76 9.34
N ARG A 97 17.90 -4.06 9.09
CA ARG A 97 17.26 -4.73 7.95
C ARG A 97 15.74 -4.56 7.90
N GLU A 98 15.06 -4.84 9.00
CA GLU A 98 13.61 -4.74 9.10
C GLU A 98 13.13 -3.29 9.01
N SER A 99 13.87 -2.37 9.62
CA SER A 99 13.58 -0.93 9.53
C SER A 99 13.76 -0.40 8.10
N LEU A 100 14.83 -0.81 7.41
CA LEU A 100 15.08 -0.44 6.01
C LEU A 100 14.07 -1.10 5.07
N PHE A 101 13.62 -2.32 5.35
CA PHE A 101 12.56 -3.00 4.61
C PHE A 101 11.25 -2.22 4.71
N LEU A 102 10.85 -1.82 5.93
CA LEU A 102 9.67 -0.99 6.16
C LEU A 102 9.79 0.37 5.45
N ALA A 103 10.92 1.05 5.61
CA ALA A 103 11.18 2.33 4.96
C ALA A 103 11.11 2.22 3.43
N ALA A 104 11.76 1.20 2.83
CA ALA A 104 11.74 0.98 1.39
C ALA A 104 10.33 0.70 0.86
N ALA A 105 9.51 -0.07 1.60
CA ALA A 105 8.13 -0.33 1.22
C ALA A 105 7.25 0.93 1.25
N VAL A 106 7.33 1.71 2.33
CA VAL A 106 6.51 2.92 2.50
C VAL A 106 6.96 4.04 1.56
N ILE A 107 8.26 4.31 1.44
CA ILE A 107 8.79 5.33 0.52
C ILE A 107 8.51 4.94 -0.93
N GLY A 108 8.72 3.67 -1.29
CA GLY A 108 8.46 3.17 -2.63
C GLY A 108 6.98 3.24 -3.00
N HIS A 109 6.08 2.91 -2.05
CA HIS A 109 4.64 3.11 -2.26
C HIS A 109 4.33 4.58 -2.59
N TRP A 110 4.78 5.53 -1.77
CA TRP A 110 4.50 6.95 -2.03
C TRP A 110 5.12 7.45 -3.33
N ALA A 111 6.35 7.03 -3.66
CA ALA A 111 6.98 7.42 -4.92
C ALA A 111 6.16 6.94 -6.14
N VAL A 112 5.73 5.68 -6.13
CA VAL A 112 4.90 5.11 -7.21
C VAL A 112 3.51 5.74 -7.22
N PHE A 113 2.85 5.82 -6.06
CA PHE A 113 1.50 6.38 -5.92
C PHE A 113 1.41 7.83 -6.43
N LEU A 114 2.23 8.73 -5.88
CA LEU A 114 2.19 10.15 -6.23
C LEU A 114 2.48 10.37 -7.72
N THR A 115 3.46 9.64 -8.28
CA THR A 115 3.76 9.76 -9.70
C THR A 115 2.65 9.20 -10.57
N THR A 116 2.04 8.06 -10.19
CA THR A 116 0.92 7.48 -10.95
C THR A 116 -0.29 8.42 -10.97
N THR A 117 -0.63 9.07 -9.84
CA THR A 117 -1.77 10.01 -9.79
C THR A 117 -1.57 11.27 -10.63
N MET A 118 -0.32 11.59 -10.99
CA MET A 118 0.00 12.68 -11.93
C MET A 118 -0.08 12.25 -13.41
N LEU A 119 0.07 10.96 -13.68
CA LEU A 119 0.13 10.40 -15.04
C LEU A 119 -1.20 9.79 -15.50
N VAL A 120 -2.05 9.40 -14.57
CA VAL A 120 -3.38 8.81 -14.83
C VAL A 120 -4.44 9.82 -14.38
N ASP A 121 -5.32 10.20 -15.30
CA ASP A 121 -6.42 11.13 -15.02
C ASP A 121 -7.74 10.35 -14.97
N ARG A 122 -7.99 9.68 -13.83
CA ARG A 122 -9.21 8.91 -13.61
C ARG A 122 -10.16 9.68 -12.69
N PRO A 123 -11.42 9.93 -13.11
CA PRO A 123 -12.42 10.55 -12.25
C PRO A 123 -12.77 9.64 -11.06
N ARG A 124 -13.23 10.23 -9.98
CA ARG A 124 -13.77 9.50 -8.83
C ARG A 124 -15.21 9.06 -9.08
N PRO A 125 -15.73 8.05 -8.35
CA PRO A 125 -17.11 7.62 -8.48
C PRO A 125 -18.11 8.78 -8.39
N GLU A 126 -19.15 8.75 -9.23
CA GLU A 126 -20.22 9.75 -9.27
C GLU A 126 -21.30 9.43 -8.22
N VAL A 127 -20.87 9.39 -6.96
CA VAL A 127 -21.74 9.17 -5.81
C VAL A 127 -21.43 10.21 -4.72
N PRO A 128 -22.38 10.46 -3.77
CA PRO A 128 -22.10 11.29 -2.60
C PRO A 128 -20.86 10.79 -1.85
N LYS A 129 -19.91 11.66 -1.56
CA LYS A 129 -18.65 11.36 -0.87
C LYS A 129 -18.77 11.76 0.59
N LEU A 130 -18.19 10.94 1.49
CA LEU A 130 -18.13 11.25 2.92
C LEU A 130 -16.84 11.99 3.31
N ASP A 131 -15.85 12.04 2.41
CA ASP A 131 -14.60 12.79 2.61
C ASP A 131 -14.46 13.88 1.56
N GLU A 132 -13.65 14.90 1.85
CA GLU A 132 -13.17 15.83 0.86
C GLU A 132 -12.34 15.10 -0.20
N ALA A 133 -12.73 15.22 -1.45
CA ALA A 133 -12.02 14.59 -2.56
C ALA A 133 -10.90 15.51 -3.05
N PRO A 134 -9.63 15.11 -2.95
CA PRO A 134 -8.55 15.89 -3.54
C PRO A 134 -8.71 15.97 -5.06
N ALA A 135 -8.24 17.05 -5.67
CA ALA A 135 -8.25 17.25 -7.12
C ALA A 135 -7.19 16.40 -7.85
N THR A 136 -7.02 15.15 -7.42
CA THR A 136 -6.09 14.18 -8.01
C THR A 136 -6.85 12.98 -8.52
N SER A 137 -6.22 12.20 -9.41
CA SER A 137 -6.76 10.93 -9.91
C SER A 137 -7.32 10.05 -8.80
N SER A 138 -8.39 9.30 -9.09
CA SER A 138 -8.87 8.26 -8.18
C SER A 138 -7.94 7.04 -8.16
N PHE A 139 -7.20 6.80 -9.26
CA PHE A 139 -6.34 5.62 -9.43
C PHE A 139 -4.85 5.93 -9.16
N PRO A 140 -4.18 5.06 -8.40
CA PRO A 140 -4.69 4.03 -7.49
C PRO A 140 -5.14 4.64 -6.15
N SER A 141 -5.75 3.84 -5.25
CA SER A 141 -6.12 4.31 -3.90
C SER A 141 -4.90 4.51 -3.00
N GLY A 142 -4.64 5.76 -2.60
CA GLY A 142 -3.53 6.11 -1.71
C GLY A 142 -3.66 5.46 -0.32
N HIS A 143 -4.84 5.54 0.31
CA HIS A 143 -5.10 4.96 1.64
C HIS A 143 -4.90 3.43 1.66
N THR A 144 -5.46 2.74 0.66
CA THR A 144 -5.31 1.27 0.56
C THR A 144 -3.85 0.88 0.37
N GLY A 145 -3.15 1.59 -0.51
CA GLY A 145 -1.73 1.32 -0.77
C GLY A 145 -0.83 1.64 0.41
N ALA A 146 -1.07 2.74 1.14
CA ALA A 146 -0.33 3.11 2.34
C ALA A 146 -0.56 2.10 3.48
N ALA A 147 -1.81 1.68 3.68
CA ALA A 147 -2.13 0.62 4.64
C ALA A 147 -1.40 -0.70 4.27
N LEU A 148 -1.42 -1.11 3.00
CA LEU A 148 -0.66 -2.28 2.56
C LEU A 148 0.85 -2.11 2.83
N ALA A 149 1.44 -0.97 2.45
CA ALA A 149 2.87 -0.72 2.63
C ALA A 149 3.30 -0.80 4.11
N LEU A 150 2.47 -0.34 5.04
CA LEU A 150 2.75 -0.42 6.47
C LEU A 150 2.45 -1.82 7.02
N TYR A 151 1.18 -2.22 6.98
CA TYR A 151 0.70 -3.38 7.74
C TYR A 151 1.15 -4.72 7.14
N ALA A 152 1.18 -4.86 5.80
CA ALA A 152 1.66 -6.10 5.19
C ALA A 152 3.19 -6.26 5.38
N THR A 153 3.95 -5.16 5.37
CA THR A 153 5.38 -5.19 5.70
C THR A 153 5.61 -5.64 7.13
N LEU A 154 4.83 -5.13 8.10
CA LEU A 154 4.89 -5.57 9.49
C LEU A 154 4.47 -7.03 9.66
N ALA A 155 3.48 -7.51 8.89
CA ALA A 155 3.08 -8.91 8.88
C ALA A 155 4.24 -9.82 8.42
N VAL A 156 4.96 -9.44 7.36
CA VAL A 156 6.17 -10.16 6.92
C VAL A 156 7.22 -10.20 8.02
N VAL A 157 7.46 -9.08 8.71
CA VAL A 157 8.41 -9.03 9.84
C VAL A 157 7.94 -9.93 10.97
N ALA A 158 6.66 -9.89 11.34
CA ALA A 158 6.08 -10.73 12.40
C ALA A 158 6.24 -12.22 12.10
N VAL A 159 5.90 -12.66 10.87
CA VAL A 159 6.06 -14.06 10.44
C VAL A 159 7.52 -14.52 10.54
N ARG A 160 8.48 -13.65 10.29
CA ARG A 160 9.91 -13.97 10.33
C ARG A 160 10.53 -13.91 11.74
N ARG A 161 9.92 -13.15 12.66
CA ARG A 161 10.52 -12.84 13.97
C ARG A 161 9.82 -13.48 15.14
N ILE A 162 8.55 -13.74 15.05
CA ILE A 162 7.80 -14.41 16.12
C ILE A 162 8.06 -15.93 16.02
N PRO A 163 8.65 -16.56 17.05
CA PRO A 163 8.94 -17.98 17.02
C PRO A 163 7.69 -18.84 17.13
N THR A 164 6.72 -18.41 17.95
CA THR A 164 5.51 -19.18 18.27
C THR A 164 4.54 -19.15 17.08
N ARG A 165 4.28 -20.33 16.50
CA ARG A 165 3.53 -20.48 15.24
C ARG A 165 2.14 -19.84 15.28
N TRP A 166 1.35 -20.11 16.31
CA TRP A 166 0.00 -19.58 16.39
C TRP A 166 -0.02 -18.04 16.56
N ILE A 167 0.91 -17.49 17.39
CA ILE A 167 1.02 -16.05 17.61
C ILE A 167 1.35 -15.33 16.30
N LYS A 168 2.35 -15.81 15.55
CA LYS A 168 2.71 -15.16 14.28
C LYS A 168 1.57 -15.21 13.24
N VAL A 169 0.78 -16.29 13.23
CA VAL A 169 -0.37 -16.39 12.32
C VAL A 169 -1.44 -15.39 12.73
N VAL A 170 -1.81 -15.34 14.01
CA VAL A 170 -2.80 -14.38 14.52
C VAL A 170 -2.36 -12.94 14.25
N VAL A 171 -1.11 -12.60 14.58
CA VAL A 171 -0.59 -11.23 14.35
C VAL A 171 -0.57 -10.90 12.85
N ALA A 172 -0.12 -11.81 11.99
CA ALA A 172 -0.11 -11.59 10.55
C ALA A 172 -1.52 -11.41 9.98
N VAL A 173 -2.48 -12.22 10.41
CA VAL A 173 -3.89 -12.09 9.99
C VAL A 173 -4.48 -10.76 10.42
N LEU A 174 -4.28 -10.35 11.69
CA LEU A 174 -4.76 -9.06 12.18
C LEU A 174 -4.15 -7.89 11.41
N LEU A 175 -2.85 -7.92 11.14
CA LEU A 175 -2.16 -6.89 10.35
C LEU A 175 -2.66 -6.85 8.90
N LEU A 176 -2.90 -8.00 8.26
CA LEU A 176 -3.39 -8.07 6.87
C LEU A 176 -4.89 -7.73 6.77
N LEU A 177 -5.65 -7.87 7.83
CA LEU A 177 -7.06 -7.46 7.85
C LEU A 177 -7.20 -5.93 7.76
N VAL A 178 -6.26 -5.17 8.33
CA VAL A 178 -6.33 -3.69 8.31
C VAL A 178 -6.43 -3.12 6.89
N PRO A 179 -5.53 -3.42 5.94
CA PRO A 179 -5.64 -2.89 4.58
C PRO A 179 -6.91 -3.36 3.85
N VAL A 180 -7.45 -4.55 4.15
CA VAL A 180 -8.74 -5.01 3.60
C VAL A 180 -9.89 -4.14 4.11
N LEU A 181 -9.92 -3.86 5.41
CA LEU A 181 -10.92 -2.97 6.00
C LEU A 181 -10.79 -1.54 5.50
N VAL A 182 -9.56 -1.02 5.36
CA VAL A 182 -9.31 0.29 4.74
C VAL A 182 -9.85 0.31 3.31
N ALA A 183 -9.56 -0.69 2.48
CA ALA A 183 -10.09 -0.78 1.13
C ALA A 183 -11.63 -0.75 1.10
N ALA A 184 -12.30 -1.56 1.95
CA ALA A 184 -13.74 -1.55 2.08
C ALA A 184 -14.28 -0.18 2.52
N SER A 185 -13.60 0.49 3.47
CA SER A 185 -13.99 1.84 3.90
C SER A 185 -13.91 2.86 2.76
N ARG A 186 -12.92 2.75 1.84
CA ARG A 186 -12.80 3.68 0.71
C ARG A 186 -13.92 3.51 -0.32
N LEU A 187 -14.42 2.28 -0.54
CA LEU A 187 -15.63 2.03 -1.34
C LEU A 187 -16.86 2.59 -0.65
N TYR A 188 -17.05 2.26 0.62
CA TYR A 188 -18.18 2.75 1.42
C TYR A 188 -18.27 4.29 1.43
N ARG A 189 -17.13 4.97 1.56
CA ARG A 189 -17.05 6.43 1.58
C ARG A 189 -17.20 7.07 0.19
N GLY A 190 -17.31 6.29 -0.90
CA GLY A 190 -17.50 6.75 -2.27
C GLY A 190 -16.26 7.40 -2.88
N MET A 191 -15.08 7.07 -2.39
CA MET A 191 -13.84 7.74 -2.76
C MET A 191 -13.09 7.07 -3.91
N HIS A 192 -13.31 5.78 -4.14
CA HIS A 192 -12.57 4.97 -5.09
C HIS A 192 -13.47 3.92 -5.76
N HIS A 193 -13.13 3.53 -6.98
CA HIS A 193 -13.72 2.36 -7.63
C HIS A 193 -13.01 1.07 -7.14
N PRO A 194 -13.65 -0.11 -7.26
CA PRO A 194 -13.02 -1.39 -6.95
C PRO A 194 -11.67 -1.60 -7.64
N SER A 195 -11.53 -1.24 -8.92
CA SER A 195 -10.26 -1.37 -9.66
C SER A 195 -9.15 -0.44 -9.17
N ASP A 196 -9.47 0.71 -8.53
CA ASP A 196 -8.46 1.55 -7.89
C ASP A 196 -7.78 0.81 -6.71
N LEU A 197 -8.55 -0.01 -6.00
CA LEU A 197 -8.04 -0.84 -4.90
C LEU A 197 -7.15 -1.95 -5.42
N VAL A 198 -7.55 -2.59 -6.54
CA VAL A 198 -6.73 -3.60 -7.23
C VAL A 198 -5.41 -2.98 -7.69
N GLY A 199 -5.45 -1.77 -8.26
CA GLY A 199 -4.25 -0.99 -8.62
C GLY A 199 -3.33 -0.75 -7.42
N SER A 200 -3.91 -0.48 -6.24
CA SER A 200 -3.13 -0.30 -5.00
C SER A 200 -2.50 -1.60 -4.51
N VAL A 201 -3.20 -2.73 -4.63
CA VAL A 201 -2.66 -4.05 -4.29
C VAL A 201 -1.50 -4.41 -5.22
N LEU A 202 -1.65 -4.17 -6.52
CA LEU A 202 -0.59 -4.38 -7.51
C LEU A 202 0.63 -3.51 -7.21
N SER A 203 0.43 -2.21 -7.04
CA SER A 203 1.47 -1.23 -6.76
C SER A 203 2.24 -1.56 -5.49
N SER A 204 1.54 -1.60 -4.35
CA SER A 204 2.18 -1.82 -3.05
C SER A 204 2.70 -3.25 -2.90
N GLY A 205 2.02 -4.24 -3.48
CA GLY A 205 2.47 -5.63 -3.50
C GLY A 205 3.82 -5.79 -4.21
N LEU A 206 4.00 -5.19 -5.39
CA LEU A 206 5.27 -5.19 -6.12
C LEU A 206 6.36 -4.45 -5.35
N VAL A 207 6.07 -3.28 -4.80
CA VAL A 207 7.02 -2.50 -4.00
C VAL A 207 7.49 -3.28 -2.76
N ILE A 208 6.56 -3.91 -2.03
CA ILE A 208 6.87 -4.74 -0.86
C ILE A 208 7.70 -5.95 -1.26
N PHE A 209 7.35 -6.62 -2.36
CA PHE A 209 8.10 -7.77 -2.89
C PHE A 209 9.53 -7.39 -3.24
N LEU A 210 9.73 -6.28 -3.95
CA LEU A 210 11.08 -5.77 -4.29
C LEU A 210 11.88 -5.43 -3.04
N ALA A 211 11.29 -4.72 -2.09
CA ALA A 211 11.92 -4.41 -0.81
C ALA A 211 12.29 -5.68 -0.02
N TYR A 212 11.41 -6.70 -0.04
CA TYR A 212 11.68 -7.99 0.57
C TYR A 212 12.89 -8.67 -0.05
N VAL A 213 12.94 -8.77 -1.38
CA VAL A 213 14.03 -9.47 -2.09
C VAL A 213 15.36 -8.73 -1.92
N LEU A 214 15.35 -7.41 -2.09
CA LEU A 214 16.57 -6.60 -2.14
C LEU A 214 17.11 -6.21 -0.76
N VAL A 215 16.25 -6.09 0.25
CA VAL A 215 16.66 -5.64 1.58
C VAL A 215 16.58 -6.77 2.61
N LEU A 216 15.45 -7.49 2.67
CA LEU A 216 15.21 -8.42 3.76
C LEU A 216 15.74 -9.83 3.49
N ARG A 217 15.69 -10.31 2.22
CA ARG A 217 16.11 -11.65 1.83
C ARG A 217 17.62 -11.78 1.64
N GLN A 218 18.34 -10.70 1.35
CA GLN A 218 19.79 -10.78 1.13
C GLN A 218 20.48 -11.53 2.28
N ARG A 219 21.08 -12.67 1.95
CA ARG A 219 21.77 -13.53 2.92
C ARG A 219 22.90 -12.75 3.60
N SER A 220 23.06 -13.01 4.88
CA SER A 220 24.25 -12.69 5.66
C SER A 220 25.43 -13.55 5.19
N ASP A 221 25.93 -13.34 3.98
CA ASP A 221 27.21 -13.92 3.54
C ASP A 221 28.41 -13.11 4.04
N GLN A 222 28.27 -12.53 5.24
CA GLN A 222 29.36 -11.89 5.96
C GLN A 222 29.25 -12.31 7.44
N ARG A 223 29.68 -13.51 7.74
CA ARG A 223 30.22 -13.85 9.04
C ARG A 223 31.74 -13.87 8.96
#